data_e5f4a4a1a1ed000f5ae5ad09a0930538
#
_entry.id   e5f4a4a1a1ed000f5ae5ad09a0930538
#
_cell.length_a   1.000
_cell.length_b   1.000
_cell.length_c   1.000
_cell.angle_alpha   90.00
_cell.angle_beta   90.00
_cell.angle_gamma   90.00
#
_symmetry.space_group_name_H-M   'P 1'
#
loop_
_entity.id
_entity.type
_entity.pdbx_description
1 polymer ?
#
loop_
_entity_poly.entity_id
_entity_poly.type
_entity_poly.pdbx_seq_one_letter_code
_entity_poly.pdbx_strand_id
1 'polypeptide(L)'
;MQTNKKQVSVLFMLFSVLFCVCLITANVLETKQLSMGLFSITGGLIVFPISYIINDCVCEVWGYGKARLLIWLGFAMNFIFVAFGALCDALPAAPYWHNDEGFHAIFGLAPRIAMASFLAFLVGSFVNAYVMSRMKIQSGGRNFSARAIMSTVYGEAADSIIFFPLALGGVVPLKELPILIISQVILKTLYEILVLPVTIRVVKAAKRHEVEDAYDNGINYSIWKVFSL
;
A
#
# COMPACT_ATOMS: atom_id res chain seq x y z
N MET A 1 18.09 7.44 -36.17
CA MET A 1 18.08 7.22 -34.73
C MET A 1 16.63 7.02 -34.29
N GLN A 2 16.15 5.79 -34.20
CA GLN A 2 14.85 5.53 -33.58
C GLN A 2 15.03 5.69 -32.06
N THR A 3 14.46 6.75 -31.51
CA THR A 3 14.30 6.90 -30.07
C THR A 3 13.43 5.73 -29.58
N ASN A 4 14.06 4.76 -28.93
CA ASN A 4 13.36 3.66 -28.29
C ASN A 4 12.50 4.26 -27.16
N LYS A 5 11.27 4.72 -27.50
CA LYS A 5 10.31 5.18 -26.51
C LYS A 5 10.01 3.98 -25.63
N LYS A 6 10.46 3.99 -24.38
CA LYS A 6 10.05 3.01 -23.38
C LYS A 6 8.52 3.05 -23.30
N GLN A 7 7.86 2.09 -23.93
CA GLN A 7 6.40 2.00 -23.89
C GLN A 7 6.01 1.43 -22.52
N VAL A 8 5.07 2.09 -21.86
CA VAL A 8 4.45 1.57 -20.65
C VAL A 8 3.39 0.55 -21.08
N SER A 9 3.43 -0.65 -20.56
CA SER A 9 2.43 -1.65 -20.91
C SER A 9 1.05 -1.26 -20.37
N VAL A 10 0.01 -1.62 -21.10
CA VAL A 10 -1.39 -1.38 -20.69
C VAL A 10 -1.68 -2.09 -19.36
N LEU A 11 -1.13 -3.29 -19.20
CA LEU A 11 -1.33 -4.06 -17.97
C LEU A 11 -0.67 -3.37 -16.77
N PHE A 12 0.56 -2.87 -16.89
CA PHE A 12 1.21 -2.09 -15.83
C PHE A 12 0.41 -0.81 -15.48
N MET A 13 -0.13 -0.13 -16.50
CA MET A 13 -1.00 1.02 -16.27
C MET A 13 -2.26 0.65 -15.47
N LEU A 14 -2.91 -0.47 -15.82
CA LEU A 14 -4.09 -0.96 -15.08
C LEU A 14 -3.76 -1.31 -13.62
N PHE A 15 -2.63 -1.98 -13.37
CA PHE A 15 -2.16 -2.25 -12.00
C PHE A 15 -1.89 -0.95 -11.24
N SER A 16 -1.30 0.05 -11.90
CA SER A 16 -1.01 1.35 -11.27
C SER A 16 -2.28 2.11 -10.89
N VAL A 17 -3.27 2.13 -11.77
CA VAL A 17 -4.56 2.76 -11.49
C VAL A 17 -5.28 2.03 -10.36
N LEU A 18 -5.32 0.69 -10.41
CA LEU A 18 -5.97 -0.12 -9.37
C LEU A 18 -5.29 0.07 -8.01
N PHE A 19 -3.97 0.13 -7.97
CA PHE A 19 -3.20 0.42 -6.76
C PHE A 19 -3.58 1.76 -6.13
N CYS A 20 -3.60 2.83 -6.93
CA CYS A 20 -3.97 4.16 -6.46
C CYS A 20 -5.43 4.20 -5.96
N VAL A 21 -6.36 3.57 -6.69
CA VAL A 21 -7.77 3.48 -6.30
C VAL A 21 -7.92 2.71 -4.98
N CYS A 22 -7.27 1.54 -4.85
CA CYS A 22 -7.32 0.77 -3.62
C CYS A 22 -6.77 1.56 -2.43
N LEU A 23 -5.66 2.28 -2.62
CA LEU A 23 -5.04 3.06 -1.55
C LEU A 23 -5.94 4.21 -1.08
N ILE A 24 -6.52 4.98 -2.02
CA ILE A 24 -7.46 6.07 -1.70
C ILE A 24 -8.72 5.51 -1.05
N THR A 25 -9.28 4.44 -1.61
CA THR A 25 -10.49 3.79 -1.07
C THR A 25 -10.25 3.26 0.34
N ALA A 26 -9.10 2.63 0.59
CA ALA A 26 -8.75 2.13 1.92
C ALA A 26 -8.75 3.27 2.95
N ASN A 27 -8.16 4.42 2.64
CA ASN A 27 -8.13 5.57 3.54
C ASN A 27 -9.52 6.13 3.84
N VAL A 28 -10.39 6.21 2.85
CA VAL A 28 -11.79 6.64 3.08
C VAL A 28 -12.53 5.64 3.96
N LEU A 29 -12.39 4.34 3.68
CA LEU A 29 -13.05 3.28 4.44
C LEU A 29 -12.48 3.12 5.86
N GLU A 30 -11.24 3.54 6.11
CA GLU A 30 -10.60 3.53 7.42
C GLU A 30 -11.39 4.34 8.46
N THR A 31 -12.13 5.36 8.03
CA THR A 31 -12.97 6.18 8.90
C THR A 31 -14.13 5.40 9.51
N LYS A 32 -14.54 4.27 8.92
CA LYS A 32 -15.63 3.44 9.41
C LYS A 32 -15.12 2.29 10.27
N GLN A 33 -15.59 2.24 11.53
CA GLN A 33 -15.38 1.09 12.41
C GLN A 33 -16.44 0.02 12.16
N LEU A 34 -16.01 -1.23 11.98
CA LEU A 34 -16.87 -2.39 11.75
C LEU A 34 -16.79 -3.31 12.96
N SER A 35 -17.95 -3.77 13.46
CA SER A 35 -18.01 -4.78 14.52
C SER A 35 -18.09 -6.18 13.92
N MET A 36 -17.16 -7.04 14.31
CA MET A 36 -17.17 -8.47 13.97
C MET A 36 -17.29 -9.33 15.24
N GLY A 37 -18.29 -9.03 16.05
CA GLY A 37 -18.52 -9.71 17.33
C GLY A 37 -17.50 -9.32 18.40
N LEU A 38 -16.50 -10.15 18.65
CA LEU A 38 -15.48 -9.92 19.68
C LEU A 38 -14.39 -8.90 19.26
N PHE A 39 -14.29 -8.57 17.97
CA PHE A 39 -13.25 -7.70 17.42
C PHE A 39 -13.87 -6.52 16.68
N SER A 40 -13.26 -5.35 16.84
CA SER A 40 -13.54 -4.18 15.99
C SER A 40 -12.41 -4.05 14.98
N ILE A 41 -12.76 -3.88 13.72
CA ILE A 41 -11.82 -3.65 12.62
C ILE A 41 -12.21 -2.36 11.89
N THR A 42 -11.26 -1.77 11.17
CA THR A 42 -11.58 -0.65 10.28
C THR A 42 -12.03 -1.15 8.91
N GLY A 43 -12.86 -0.37 8.22
CA GLY A 43 -13.28 -0.70 6.86
C GLY A 43 -12.13 -0.75 5.86
N GLY A 44 -11.04 -0.04 6.13
CA GLY A 44 -9.83 -0.05 5.32
C GLY A 44 -9.18 -1.43 5.21
N LEU A 45 -9.31 -2.27 6.25
CA LEU A 45 -8.78 -3.64 6.25
C LEU A 45 -9.29 -4.50 5.09
N ILE A 46 -10.46 -4.18 4.52
CA ILE A 46 -11.02 -4.93 3.38
C ILE A 46 -10.22 -4.70 2.10
N VAL A 47 -9.73 -3.48 1.90
CA VAL A 47 -9.13 -3.05 0.62
C VAL A 47 -7.62 -2.86 0.73
N PHE A 48 -7.12 -2.43 1.88
CA PHE A 48 -5.70 -2.10 2.07
C PHE A 48 -4.74 -3.26 1.70
N PRO A 49 -5.00 -4.54 2.07
CA PRO A 49 -4.12 -5.64 1.69
C PRO A 49 -4.02 -5.85 0.18
N ILE A 50 -5.03 -5.44 -0.60
CA ILE A 50 -5.00 -5.53 -2.05
C ILE A 50 -3.88 -4.66 -2.63
N SER A 51 -3.58 -3.52 -2.03
CA SER A 51 -2.48 -2.65 -2.46
C SER A 51 -1.11 -3.32 -2.31
N TYR A 52 -0.88 -4.08 -1.24
CA TYR A 52 0.34 -4.88 -1.04
C TYR A 52 0.44 -6.01 -2.07
N ILE A 53 -0.66 -6.73 -2.31
CA ILE A 53 -0.72 -7.78 -3.33
C ILE A 53 -0.39 -7.23 -4.73
N ILE A 54 -0.92 -6.04 -5.07
CA ILE A 54 -0.59 -5.39 -6.34
C ILE A 54 0.88 -5.01 -6.38
N ASN A 55 1.43 -4.46 -5.30
CA ASN A 55 2.84 -4.12 -5.20
C ASN A 55 3.74 -5.35 -5.40
N ASP A 56 3.40 -6.48 -4.79
CA ASP A 56 4.09 -7.76 -4.97
C ASP A 56 4.00 -8.27 -6.41
N CYS A 57 2.81 -8.18 -7.03
CA CYS A 57 2.64 -8.53 -8.44
C CYS A 57 3.53 -7.67 -9.35
N VAL A 58 3.56 -6.36 -9.11
CA VAL A 58 4.38 -5.43 -9.90
C VAL A 58 5.88 -5.69 -9.69
N CYS A 59 6.30 -5.90 -8.45
CA CYS A 59 7.68 -6.23 -8.14
C CYS A 59 8.12 -7.56 -8.77
N GLU A 60 7.23 -8.56 -8.77
CA GLU A 60 7.50 -9.88 -9.33
C GLU A 60 7.59 -9.90 -10.85
N VAL A 61 6.74 -9.15 -11.55
CA VAL A 61 6.67 -9.14 -13.02
C VAL A 61 7.67 -8.14 -13.59
N TRP A 62 7.64 -6.90 -13.12
CA TRP A 62 8.39 -5.77 -13.70
C TRP A 62 9.58 -5.28 -12.86
N GLY A 63 9.80 -5.87 -11.68
CA GLY A 63 10.94 -5.57 -10.81
C GLY A 63 10.76 -4.34 -9.90
N TYR A 64 11.74 -4.15 -9.02
CA TYR A 64 11.76 -3.11 -8.00
C TYR A 64 11.69 -1.69 -8.58
N GLY A 65 12.31 -1.43 -9.74
CA GLY A 65 12.28 -0.10 -10.36
C GLY A 65 10.87 0.39 -10.63
N LYS A 66 10.02 -0.47 -11.23
CA LYS A 66 8.62 -0.15 -11.49
C LYS A 66 7.75 -0.18 -10.22
N ALA A 67 8.04 -1.07 -9.26
CA ALA A 67 7.39 -1.06 -7.96
C ALA A 67 7.66 0.25 -7.21
N ARG A 68 8.90 0.76 -7.23
CA ARG A 68 9.26 2.07 -6.68
C ARG A 68 8.47 3.21 -7.31
N LEU A 69 8.33 3.24 -8.65
CA LEU A 69 7.51 4.24 -9.34
C LEU A 69 6.05 4.15 -8.88
N LEU A 70 5.51 2.94 -8.78
CA LEU A 70 4.14 2.67 -8.32
C LEU A 70 3.89 3.21 -6.90
N ILE A 71 4.82 2.94 -5.97
CA ILE A 71 4.72 3.41 -4.57
C ILE A 71 4.67 4.94 -4.52
N TRP A 72 5.58 5.62 -5.24
CA TRP A 72 5.59 7.07 -5.28
C TRP A 72 4.35 7.65 -5.94
N LEU A 73 3.83 7.02 -7.00
CA LEU A 73 2.60 7.43 -7.65
C LEU A 73 1.41 7.29 -6.70
N GLY A 74 1.27 6.15 -6.02
CA GLY A 74 0.22 5.93 -5.03
C GLY A 74 0.28 6.93 -3.89
N PHE A 75 1.48 7.19 -3.37
CA PHE A 75 1.71 8.21 -2.33
C PHE A 75 1.27 9.61 -2.81
N ALA A 76 1.70 10.04 -4.00
CA ALA A 76 1.35 11.33 -4.55
C ALA A 76 -0.16 11.49 -4.77
N MET A 77 -0.82 10.47 -5.35
CA MET A 77 -2.27 10.49 -5.59
C MET A 77 -3.06 10.54 -4.29
N ASN A 78 -2.64 9.75 -3.30
CA ASN A 78 -3.27 9.73 -1.99
C ASN A 78 -3.09 11.08 -1.25
N PHE A 79 -1.88 11.66 -1.32
CA PHE A 79 -1.61 12.99 -0.75
C PHE A 79 -2.49 14.07 -1.39
N ILE A 80 -2.59 14.09 -2.73
CA ILE A 80 -3.44 15.02 -3.47
C ILE A 80 -4.90 14.88 -3.03
N PHE A 81 -5.41 13.65 -2.93
CA PHE A 81 -6.77 13.38 -2.49
C PHE A 81 -7.05 13.94 -1.09
N VAL A 82 -6.18 13.65 -0.13
CA VAL A 82 -6.33 14.14 1.25
C VAL A 82 -6.20 15.66 1.32
N ALA A 83 -5.26 16.25 0.57
CA ALA A 83 -5.07 17.71 0.56
C ALA A 83 -6.29 18.44 0.01
N PHE A 84 -6.89 17.96 -1.09
CA PHE A 84 -8.13 18.55 -1.62
C PHE A 84 -9.33 18.29 -0.72
N GLY A 85 -9.43 17.12 -0.10
CA GLY A 85 -10.46 16.82 0.88
C GLY A 85 -10.41 17.76 2.08
N ALA A 86 -9.23 17.94 2.66
CA ALA A 86 -9.00 18.87 3.77
C ALA A 86 -9.24 20.34 3.37
N LEU A 87 -8.88 20.72 2.15
CA LEU A 87 -9.17 22.07 1.64
C LEU A 87 -10.67 22.30 1.53
N CYS A 88 -11.43 21.34 1.00
CA CYS A 88 -12.89 21.45 0.94
C CYS A 88 -13.54 21.51 2.33
N ASP A 89 -13.05 20.70 3.27
CA ASP A 89 -13.51 20.65 4.65
C ASP A 89 -13.28 21.98 5.40
N ALA A 90 -12.21 22.70 5.06
CA ALA A 90 -11.90 24.02 5.64
C ALA A 90 -12.74 25.17 5.07
N LEU A 91 -13.48 24.95 3.98
CA LEU A 91 -14.34 25.97 3.37
C LEU A 91 -15.71 26.01 4.06
N PRO A 92 -16.35 27.21 4.19
CA PRO A 92 -17.64 27.31 4.83
C PRO A 92 -18.72 26.58 4.02
N ALA A 93 -19.55 25.81 4.72
CA ALA A 93 -20.67 25.09 4.14
C ALA A 93 -21.72 26.05 3.56
N ALA A 94 -22.40 25.65 2.49
CA ALA A 94 -23.52 26.39 1.94
C ALA A 94 -24.71 26.40 2.94
N PRO A 95 -25.53 27.50 3.04
CA PRO A 95 -26.60 27.59 4.05
C PRO A 95 -27.64 26.47 4.02
N TYR A 96 -27.81 25.81 2.88
CA TYR A 96 -28.74 24.69 2.70
C TYR A 96 -28.09 23.31 2.89
N TRP A 97 -26.76 23.26 3.14
CA TRP A 97 -26.03 22.03 3.35
C TRP A 97 -26.03 21.66 4.84
N HIS A 98 -26.63 20.52 5.18
CA HIS A 98 -26.82 20.09 6.57
C HIS A 98 -25.98 18.86 6.95
N ASN A 99 -25.05 18.42 6.10
CA ASN A 99 -24.22 17.23 6.34
C ASN A 99 -22.71 17.55 6.46
N ASP A 100 -22.41 18.73 6.98
CA ASP A 100 -21.05 19.20 7.16
C ASP A 100 -20.26 18.32 8.16
N GLU A 101 -20.93 17.94 9.27
CA GLU A 101 -20.35 17.00 10.24
C GLU A 101 -19.98 15.65 9.62
N GLY A 102 -20.82 15.12 8.72
CA GLY A 102 -20.56 13.88 8.00
C GLY A 102 -19.36 13.99 7.04
N PHE A 103 -19.21 15.15 6.38
CA PHE A 103 -18.06 15.43 5.53
C PHE A 103 -16.81 15.56 6.37
N HIS A 104 -16.85 16.33 7.46
CA HIS A 104 -15.75 16.52 8.41
C HIS A 104 -15.30 15.20 9.04
N ALA A 105 -16.22 14.28 9.34
CA ALA A 105 -15.88 12.95 9.88
C ALA A 105 -15.01 12.12 8.93
N ILE A 106 -15.10 12.35 7.61
CA ILE A 106 -14.29 11.65 6.60
C ILE A 106 -12.99 12.40 6.31
N PHE A 107 -13.05 13.73 6.11
CA PHE A 107 -11.93 14.53 5.61
C PHE A 107 -11.21 15.34 6.69
N GLY A 108 -11.84 15.55 7.85
CA GLY A 108 -11.28 16.24 9.02
C GLY A 108 -10.40 15.34 9.88
N LEU A 109 -9.87 14.25 9.33
CA LEU A 109 -8.91 13.40 10.04
C LEU A 109 -7.79 14.26 10.61
N ALA A 110 -7.52 14.09 11.90
CA ALA A 110 -6.45 14.83 12.57
C ALA A 110 -5.17 14.76 11.70
N PRO A 111 -4.54 15.87 11.35
CA PRO A 111 -3.39 15.90 10.45
C PRO A 111 -2.26 14.96 10.89
N ARG A 112 -2.15 14.71 12.19
CA ARG A 112 -1.23 13.76 12.78
C ARG A 112 -1.46 12.32 12.29
N ILE A 113 -2.73 11.86 12.24
CA ILE A 113 -3.07 10.50 11.79
C ILE A 113 -2.78 10.36 10.30
N ALA A 114 -3.15 11.35 9.49
CA ALA A 114 -2.88 11.35 8.05
C ALA A 114 -1.37 11.31 7.75
N MET A 115 -0.57 12.13 8.43
CA MET A 115 0.88 12.13 8.26
C MET A 115 1.51 10.80 8.73
N ALA A 116 1.03 10.25 9.84
CA ALA A 116 1.49 8.94 10.31
C ALA A 116 1.18 7.83 9.28
N SER A 117 -0.03 7.83 8.72
CA SER A 117 -0.45 6.88 7.67
C SER A 117 0.42 7.02 6.42
N PHE A 118 0.71 8.24 5.97
CA PHE A 118 1.56 8.45 4.79
C PHE A 118 2.99 7.95 5.00
N LEU A 119 3.60 8.26 6.13
CA LEU A 119 4.96 7.82 6.42
C LEU A 119 5.02 6.29 6.58
N ALA A 120 4.07 5.71 7.31
CA ALA A 120 3.98 4.28 7.51
C ALA A 120 3.81 3.53 6.19
N PHE A 121 2.84 3.93 5.36
CA PHE A 121 2.61 3.36 4.04
C PHE A 121 3.86 3.43 3.15
N LEU A 122 4.52 4.58 3.10
CA LEU A 122 5.70 4.76 2.27
C LEU A 122 6.82 3.80 2.66
N VAL A 123 7.15 3.75 3.95
CA VAL A 123 8.21 2.88 4.46
C VAL A 123 7.81 1.41 4.33
N GLY A 124 6.59 1.03 4.72
CA GLY A 124 6.08 -0.33 4.63
C GLY A 124 6.12 -0.87 3.20
N SER A 125 5.64 -0.07 2.24
CA SER A 125 5.62 -0.45 0.81
C SER A 125 7.03 -0.61 0.22
N PHE A 126 7.99 0.25 0.60
CA PHE A 126 9.37 0.09 0.16
C PHE A 126 10.07 -1.10 0.79
N VAL A 127 9.83 -1.39 2.07
CA VAL A 127 10.34 -2.60 2.74
C VAL A 127 9.77 -3.84 2.06
N ASN A 128 8.46 -3.89 1.81
CA ASN A 128 7.81 -4.98 1.09
C ASN A 128 8.46 -5.20 -0.29
N ALA A 129 8.54 -4.17 -1.14
CA ALA A 129 9.13 -4.27 -2.47
C ALA A 129 10.61 -4.67 -2.45
N TYR A 130 11.38 -4.15 -1.49
CA TYR A 130 12.78 -4.52 -1.30
C TYR A 130 12.95 -6.01 -0.94
N VAL A 131 12.19 -6.48 0.05
CA VAL A 131 12.24 -7.89 0.49
C VAL A 131 11.83 -8.80 -0.66
N MET A 132 10.74 -8.48 -1.37
CA MET A 132 10.26 -9.25 -2.51
C MET A 132 11.32 -9.38 -3.60
N SER A 133 11.94 -8.27 -4.00
CA SER A 133 13.00 -8.23 -5.01
C SER A 133 14.23 -9.02 -4.57
N ARG A 134 14.74 -8.79 -3.35
CA ARG A 134 15.93 -9.48 -2.82
C ARG A 134 15.73 -10.97 -2.71
N MET A 135 14.59 -11.41 -2.19
CA MET A 135 14.26 -12.83 -2.09
C MET A 135 14.11 -13.48 -3.48
N LYS A 136 13.62 -12.74 -4.49
CA LYS A 136 13.54 -13.25 -5.86
C LYS A 136 14.93 -13.57 -6.42
N ILE A 137 15.89 -12.64 -6.25
CA ILE A 137 17.26 -12.85 -6.68
C ILE A 137 17.89 -14.07 -5.97
N GLN A 138 17.77 -14.13 -4.63
CA GLN A 138 18.35 -15.21 -3.81
C GLN A 138 17.76 -16.58 -4.13
N SER A 139 16.45 -16.66 -4.41
CA SER A 139 15.77 -17.93 -4.71
C SER A 139 15.83 -18.32 -6.19
N GLY A 140 16.41 -17.49 -7.06
CA GLY A 140 16.38 -17.69 -8.51
C GLY A 140 14.95 -17.71 -9.05
N GLY A 141 14.06 -16.88 -8.50
CA GLY A 141 12.64 -16.77 -8.91
C GLY A 141 11.74 -17.86 -8.35
N ARG A 142 12.27 -18.82 -7.57
CA ARG A 142 11.47 -19.91 -6.97
C ARG A 142 10.64 -19.42 -5.78
N ASN A 143 9.66 -20.24 -5.37
CA ASN A 143 8.86 -20.06 -4.14
C ASN A 143 8.22 -18.66 -4.01
N PHE A 144 7.48 -18.22 -5.05
CA PHE A 144 6.76 -16.93 -5.04
C PHE A 144 5.90 -16.76 -3.77
N SER A 145 5.15 -17.80 -3.36
CA SER A 145 4.29 -17.76 -2.18
C SER A 145 5.04 -17.39 -0.90
N ALA A 146 6.19 -17.99 -0.65
CA ALA A 146 7.00 -17.68 0.52
C ALA A 146 7.55 -16.25 0.46
N ARG A 147 7.90 -15.76 -0.73
CA ARG A 147 8.39 -14.39 -0.94
C ARG A 147 7.28 -13.37 -0.69
N ALA A 148 6.08 -13.61 -1.21
CA ALA A 148 4.92 -12.75 -1.01
C ALA A 148 4.58 -12.65 0.49
N ILE A 149 4.42 -13.78 1.18
CA ILE A 149 4.12 -13.78 2.62
C ILE A 149 5.20 -13.07 3.43
N MET A 150 6.48 -13.34 3.14
CA MET A 150 7.58 -12.72 3.89
C MET A 150 7.69 -11.22 3.61
N SER A 151 7.53 -10.79 2.36
CA SER A 151 7.55 -9.37 2.02
C SER A 151 6.43 -8.60 2.72
N THR A 152 5.23 -9.18 2.79
CA THR A 152 4.11 -8.60 3.53
C THR A 152 4.38 -8.55 5.03
N VAL A 153 4.87 -9.62 5.65
CA VAL A 153 5.20 -9.59 7.10
C VAL A 153 6.17 -8.46 7.43
N TYR A 154 7.25 -8.31 6.66
CA TYR A 154 8.22 -7.24 6.88
C TYR A 154 7.66 -5.86 6.55
N GLY A 155 6.91 -5.71 5.47
CA GLY A 155 6.28 -4.46 5.07
C GLY A 155 5.26 -3.98 6.10
N GLU A 156 4.36 -4.86 6.54
CA GLU A 156 3.34 -4.57 7.55
C GLU A 156 3.93 -4.32 8.95
N ALA A 157 4.99 -5.03 9.30
CA ALA A 157 5.70 -4.75 10.55
C ALA A 157 6.31 -3.34 10.53
N ALA A 158 6.97 -2.96 9.43
CA ALA A 158 7.55 -1.62 9.27
C ALA A 158 6.46 -0.53 9.27
N ASP A 159 5.36 -0.74 8.55
CA ASP A 159 4.19 0.15 8.54
C ASP A 159 3.64 0.34 9.97
N SER A 160 3.33 -0.75 10.65
CA SER A 160 2.71 -0.74 11.98
C SER A 160 3.62 -0.13 13.06
N ILE A 161 4.92 -0.42 13.02
CA ILE A 161 5.91 0.16 13.96
C ILE A 161 5.98 1.68 13.81
N ILE A 162 5.74 2.23 12.62
CA ILE A 162 5.73 3.67 12.38
C ILE A 162 4.36 4.26 12.69
N PHE A 163 3.30 3.64 12.18
CA PHE A 163 1.95 4.16 12.30
C PHE A 163 1.49 4.30 13.76
N PHE A 164 1.53 3.21 14.52
CA PHE A 164 0.94 3.19 15.87
C PHE A 164 1.58 4.18 16.83
N PRO A 165 2.92 4.30 16.95
CA PRO A 165 3.52 5.30 17.81
C PRO A 165 3.23 6.75 17.36
N LEU A 166 3.25 7.02 16.05
CA LEU A 166 3.02 8.37 15.52
C LEU A 166 1.56 8.78 15.62
N ALA A 167 0.63 7.89 15.26
CA ALA A 167 -0.81 8.17 15.28
C ALA A 167 -1.38 8.17 16.70
N LEU A 168 -1.07 7.13 17.49
CA LEU A 168 -1.71 6.82 18.76
C LEU A 168 -0.79 7.04 19.99
N GLY A 169 0.46 7.44 19.81
CA GLY A 169 1.37 7.75 20.91
C GLY A 169 0.81 8.86 21.80
N GLY A 170 0.72 8.60 23.11
CA GLY A 170 0.09 9.49 24.08
C GLY A 170 -1.44 9.38 24.18
N VAL A 171 -2.10 8.67 23.28
CA VAL A 171 -3.55 8.34 23.32
C VAL A 171 -3.76 6.94 23.90
N VAL A 172 -2.94 5.99 23.44
CA VAL A 172 -2.96 4.60 23.93
C VAL A 172 -1.75 4.36 24.83
N PRO A 173 -1.91 3.63 25.95
CA PRO A 173 -0.78 3.27 26.80
C PRO A 173 0.31 2.53 26.02
N LEU A 174 1.58 2.89 26.20
CA LEU A 174 2.71 2.33 25.47
C LEU A 174 2.79 0.80 25.52
N LYS A 175 2.31 0.18 26.62
CA LYS A 175 2.26 -1.28 26.81
C LYS A 175 1.27 -1.99 25.88
N GLU A 176 0.26 -1.30 25.36
CA GLU A 176 -0.75 -1.85 24.44
C GLU A 176 -0.29 -1.80 22.96
N LEU A 177 0.64 -0.93 22.62
CA LEU A 177 1.12 -0.75 21.24
C LEU A 177 1.69 -2.04 20.63
N PRO A 178 2.53 -2.85 21.32
CA PRO A 178 3.04 -4.10 20.75
C PRO A 178 1.94 -5.09 20.37
N ILE A 179 0.88 -5.19 21.17
CA ILE A 179 -0.26 -6.08 20.91
C ILE A 179 -1.00 -5.61 19.66
N LEU A 180 -1.23 -4.30 19.52
CA LEU A 180 -1.88 -3.73 18.34
C LEU A 180 -1.04 -3.97 17.08
N ILE A 181 0.27 -3.74 17.13
CA ILE A 181 1.20 -3.98 16.01
C ILE A 181 1.14 -5.45 15.57
N ILE A 182 1.31 -6.37 16.53
CA ILE A 182 1.32 -7.81 16.23
C ILE A 182 -0.02 -8.26 15.64
N SER A 183 -1.13 -7.81 16.22
CA SER A 183 -2.48 -8.17 15.73
C SER A 183 -2.69 -7.71 14.30
N GLN A 184 -2.28 -6.49 13.94
CA GLN A 184 -2.40 -5.95 12.58
C GLN A 184 -1.56 -6.75 11.58
N VAL A 185 -0.28 -7.03 11.92
CA VAL A 185 0.60 -7.83 11.04
C VAL A 185 0.01 -9.23 10.81
N ILE A 186 -0.51 -9.88 11.85
CA ILE A 186 -1.12 -11.21 11.74
C ILE A 186 -2.36 -11.16 10.84
N LEU A 187 -3.28 -10.22 11.09
CA LEU A 187 -4.55 -10.15 10.34
C LEU A 187 -4.31 -9.86 8.85
N LYS A 188 -3.43 -8.91 8.53
CA LYS A 188 -3.10 -8.57 7.14
C LYS A 188 -2.36 -9.71 6.43
N THR A 189 -1.43 -10.39 7.14
CA THR A 189 -0.73 -11.57 6.59
C THR A 189 -1.70 -12.74 6.36
N LEU A 190 -2.65 -12.99 7.26
CA LEU A 190 -3.67 -14.01 7.07
C LEU A 190 -4.56 -13.69 5.86
N TYR A 191 -4.93 -12.42 5.67
CA TYR A 191 -5.67 -11.99 4.48
C TYR A 191 -4.89 -12.33 3.20
N GLU A 192 -3.60 -12.01 3.16
CA GLU A 192 -2.76 -12.34 2.01
C GLU A 192 -2.68 -13.84 1.75
N ILE A 193 -2.49 -14.67 2.79
CA ILE A 193 -2.47 -16.13 2.65
C ILE A 193 -3.77 -16.64 2.02
N LEU A 194 -4.92 -16.10 2.43
CA LEU A 194 -6.22 -16.47 1.87
C LEU A 194 -6.35 -16.10 0.38
N VAL A 195 -5.81 -14.96 0.00
CA VAL A 195 -5.89 -14.45 -1.39
C VAL A 195 -4.74 -14.97 -2.27
N LEU A 196 -3.68 -15.53 -1.68
CA LEU A 196 -2.48 -15.99 -2.38
C LEU A 196 -2.75 -16.89 -3.61
N PRO A 197 -3.72 -17.85 -3.61
CA PRO A 197 -4.03 -18.63 -4.80
C PRO A 197 -4.47 -17.77 -5.99
N VAL A 198 -5.18 -16.67 -5.72
CA VAL A 198 -5.59 -15.70 -6.76
C VAL A 198 -4.38 -14.92 -7.23
N THR A 199 -3.57 -14.40 -6.31
CA THR A 199 -2.33 -13.66 -6.60
C THR A 199 -1.39 -14.45 -7.51
N ILE A 200 -1.19 -15.76 -7.23
CA ILE A 200 -0.36 -16.64 -8.08
C ILE A 200 -0.89 -16.73 -9.50
N ARG A 201 -2.20 -16.83 -9.68
CA ARG A 201 -2.82 -16.90 -11.01
C ARG A 201 -2.64 -15.59 -11.77
N VAL A 202 -2.84 -14.47 -11.10
CA VAL A 202 -2.66 -13.12 -11.65
C VAL A 202 -1.22 -12.90 -12.09
N VAL A 203 -0.23 -13.20 -11.23
CA VAL A 203 1.19 -13.08 -11.56
C VAL A 203 1.57 -13.95 -12.77
N LYS A 204 1.13 -15.21 -12.79
CA LYS A 204 1.38 -16.10 -13.94
C LYS A 204 0.78 -15.58 -15.24
N ALA A 205 -0.44 -15.04 -15.17
CA ALA A 205 -1.11 -14.45 -16.33
C ALA A 205 -0.37 -13.20 -16.81
N ALA A 206 0.02 -12.32 -15.88
CA ALA A 206 0.76 -11.11 -16.18
C ALA A 206 2.12 -11.42 -16.82
N LYS A 207 2.92 -12.33 -16.26
CA LYS A 207 4.21 -12.75 -16.86
C LYS A 207 4.06 -13.32 -18.27
N ARG A 208 2.97 -14.07 -18.54
CA ARG A 208 2.70 -14.60 -19.88
C ARG A 208 2.30 -13.51 -20.86
N HIS A 209 1.51 -12.54 -20.43
CA HIS A 209 1.02 -11.45 -21.27
C HIS A 209 2.16 -10.47 -21.62
N GLU A 210 2.96 -10.10 -20.62
CA GLU A 210 4.06 -9.15 -20.78
C GLU A 210 5.31 -9.78 -21.41
N VAL A 211 5.42 -11.12 -21.36
CA VAL A 211 6.66 -11.85 -21.73
C VAL A 211 7.85 -11.30 -20.94
N GLU A 212 7.60 -10.86 -19.70
CA GLU A 212 8.56 -10.22 -18.81
C GLU A 212 8.63 -10.95 -17.47
N ASP A 213 9.84 -11.17 -17.00
CA ASP A 213 10.14 -11.70 -15.66
C ASP A 213 11.42 -11.02 -15.18
N ALA A 214 11.25 -9.81 -14.62
CA ALA A 214 12.37 -8.96 -14.25
C ALA A 214 13.14 -9.52 -13.05
N TYR A 215 14.47 -9.51 -13.14
CA TYR A 215 15.38 -9.79 -12.04
C TYR A 215 16.22 -8.55 -11.77
N ASP A 216 16.20 -8.09 -10.53
CA ASP A 216 16.84 -6.83 -10.10
C ASP A 216 18.36 -6.99 -9.85
N ASN A 217 19.07 -7.74 -10.69
CA ASN A 217 20.52 -7.92 -10.60
C ASN A 217 21.24 -6.58 -10.83
N GLY A 218 21.90 -6.08 -9.76
CA GLY A 218 22.63 -4.81 -9.84
C GLY A 218 21.78 -3.55 -9.78
N ILE A 219 20.48 -3.65 -9.51
CA ILE A 219 19.63 -2.48 -9.37
C ILE A 219 20.03 -1.63 -8.15
N ASN A 220 19.85 -0.33 -8.28
CA ASN A 220 20.02 0.60 -7.18
C ASN A 220 18.70 0.69 -6.38
N TYR A 221 18.71 0.22 -5.14
CA TYR A 221 17.54 0.25 -4.24
C TYR A 221 17.25 1.63 -3.62
N SER A 222 17.94 2.69 -4.06
CA SER A 222 17.62 4.05 -3.59
C SER A 222 16.18 4.43 -3.93
N ILE A 223 15.41 4.79 -2.92
CA ILE A 223 14.00 5.17 -3.05
C ILE A 223 13.81 6.46 -3.86
N TRP A 224 14.84 7.31 -3.93
CA TRP A 224 14.79 8.61 -4.62
C TRP A 224 14.99 8.53 -6.13
N LYS A 225 15.46 7.40 -6.66
CA LYS A 225 15.69 7.23 -8.10
C LYS A 225 14.42 6.83 -8.85
N VAL A 226 13.35 7.60 -8.72
CA VAL A 226 12.00 7.29 -9.21
C VAL A 226 11.97 6.96 -10.72
N PHE A 227 12.72 7.69 -11.53
CA PHE A 227 12.71 7.54 -12.99
C PHE A 227 13.84 6.68 -13.56
N SER A 228 14.68 6.07 -12.72
CA SER A 228 15.64 5.06 -13.16
C SER A 228 14.96 3.68 -13.17
N LEU A 229 14.35 3.38 -14.31
CA LEU A 229 13.66 2.11 -14.60
C LEU A 229 14.61 1.14 -15.29
#